data_cfab8c89e2cd05b90a70a778b7311dd7
#
_entry.id   cfab8c89e2cd05b90a70a778b7311dd7
#
_cell.length_a   1.000
_cell.length_b   1.000
_cell.length_c   1.000
_cell.angle_alpha   90.00
_cell.angle_beta   90.00
_cell.angle_gamma   90.00
#
_symmetry.space_group_name_H-M   'P 1'
#
loop_
_entity.id
_entity.type
_entity.pdbx_description
1 polymer ?
#
loop_
_entity_poly.entity_id
_entity_poly.type
_entity_poly.pdbx_seq_one_letter_code
_entity_poly.pdbx_strand_id
1 'polypeptide(L)'
;VDSVLHRRGRTFAVVMSRQAGKNELSAIVEAYLMMHWHARPPSTLVKASPTFKPQTLNSRQRLYDRLSRSVLQFALHADADYIVRLGNCRALFFSAHPGANVVGATASLLLECDEAQDVDPDKWSKDFAPMGASTNVTTVFYGTMWTGRTLLSRVIRQLRDEEAADGVQRVFLAPWDVVAACLPDYRRYVEKERARLGAEHPVFRTQYLLQ
;
A
#
# COMPACT_ATOMS: atom_id res chain seq x y z
N VAL A 1 7.97 -5.09 -6.89
CA VAL A 1 8.05 -6.50 -7.28
C VAL A 1 9.50 -6.99 -7.26
N ASP A 2 10.43 -6.42 -8.03
CA ASP A 2 11.84 -6.85 -8.10
C ASP A 2 12.51 -7.00 -6.72
N SER A 3 12.32 -6.03 -5.81
CA SER A 3 12.86 -6.10 -4.44
C SER A 3 12.34 -7.29 -3.65
N VAL A 4 11.08 -7.69 -3.85
CA VAL A 4 10.49 -8.88 -3.21
C VAL A 4 11.05 -10.16 -3.82
N LEU A 5 11.07 -10.25 -5.15
CA LEU A 5 11.57 -11.44 -5.88
C LEU A 5 13.03 -11.78 -5.51
N HIS A 6 13.85 -10.74 -5.33
CA HIS A 6 15.28 -10.89 -5.00
C HIS A 6 15.60 -10.67 -3.51
N ARG A 7 14.59 -10.59 -2.64
CA ARG A 7 14.73 -10.41 -1.18
C ARG A 7 15.66 -9.26 -0.79
N ARG A 8 15.54 -8.11 -1.48
CA ARG A 8 16.43 -6.95 -1.26
C ARG A 8 16.09 -6.13 -0.02
N GLY A 9 14.94 -6.35 0.62
CA GLY A 9 14.53 -5.66 1.84
C GLY A 9 14.38 -4.14 1.71
N ARG A 10 14.08 -3.63 0.51
CA ARG A 10 13.97 -2.19 0.25
C ARG A 10 12.62 -1.65 0.70
N THR A 11 12.62 -0.38 1.08
CA THR A 11 11.40 0.38 1.36
C THR A 11 11.03 1.26 0.17
N PHE A 12 9.73 1.38 -0.11
CA PHE A 12 9.19 2.19 -1.20
C PHE A 12 8.02 3.03 -0.72
N ALA A 13 7.82 4.19 -1.34
CA ALA A 13 6.62 5.01 -1.21
C ALA A 13 5.95 5.16 -2.58
N VAL A 14 4.67 4.84 -2.65
CA VAL A 14 3.83 4.99 -3.83
C VAL A 14 2.75 6.02 -3.51
N VAL A 15 2.94 7.22 -4.02
CA VAL A 15 2.08 8.37 -3.76
C VAL A 15 1.25 8.66 -4.99
N MET A 16 -0.05 8.54 -4.85
CA MET A 16 -0.98 8.74 -5.96
C MET A 16 -2.02 9.79 -5.60
N SER A 17 -2.47 10.51 -6.60
CA SER A 17 -3.57 11.44 -6.42
C SER A 17 -4.84 10.73 -5.95
N ARG A 18 -5.74 11.50 -5.33
CA ARG A 18 -7.00 10.96 -4.79
C ARG A 18 -7.80 10.25 -5.89
N GLN A 19 -8.35 9.07 -5.58
CA GLN A 19 -9.13 8.21 -6.49
C GLN A 19 -8.37 7.72 -7.74
N ALA A 20 -7.05 7.80 -7.76
CA ALA A 20 -6.20 7.38 -8.89
C ALA A 20 -5.96 5.86 -8.99
N GLY A 21 -6.65 5.02 -8.21
CA GLY A 21 -6.52 3.56 -8.31
C GLY A 21 -5.42 2.94 -7.43
N LYS A 22 -4.91 3.65 -6.43
CA LYS A 22 -3.88 3.18 -5.50
C LYS A 22 -4.19 1.80 -4.91
N ASN A 23 -5.42 1.60 -4.42
CA ASN A 23 -5.84 0.35 -3.80
C ASN A 23 -5.96 -0.80 -4.81
N GLU A 24 -6.25 -0.49 -6.07
CA GLU A 24 -6.23 -1.47 -7.16
C GLU A 24 -4.80 -1.90 -7.50
N LEU A 25 -3.87 -0.94 -7.57
CA LEU A 25 -2.45 -1.22 -7.78
C LEU A 25 -1.89 -2.14 -6.69
N SER A 26 -2.17 -1.81 -5.42
CA SER A 26 -1.75 -2.64 -4.28
C SER A 26 -2.32 -4.06 -4.40
N ALA A 27 -3.63 -4.22 -4.64
CA ALA A 27 -4.26 -5.53 -4.80
C ALA A 27 -3.69 -6.34 -5.99
N ILE A 28 -3.28 -5.67 -7.08
CA ILE A 28 -2.60 -6.33 -8.21
C ILE A 28 -1.23 -6.87 -7.79
N VAL A 29 -0.44 -6.07 -7.07
CA VAL A 29 0.88 -6.47 -6.59
C VAL A 29 0.76 -7.63 -5.59
N GLU A 30 -0.16 -7.53 -4.64
CA GLU A 30 -0.46 -8.59 -3.67
C GLU A 30 -0.85 -9.89 -4.36
N ALA A 31 -1.82 -9.85 -5.28
CA ALA A 31 -2.29 -11.02 -6.03
C ALA A 31 -1.16 -11.66 -6.85
N TYR A 32 -0.37 -10.84 -7.58
CA TYR A 32 0.77 -11.33 -8.34
C TYR A 32 1.78 -12.05 -7.46
N LEU A 33 2.15 -11.47 -6.32
CA LEU A 33 3.09 -12.08 -5.38
C LEU A 33 2.53 -13.37 -4.78
N MET A 34 1.28 -13.39 -4.34
CA MET A 34 0.65 -14.58 -3.79
C MET A 34 0.56 -15.71 -4.82
N MET A 35 0.20 -15.40 -6.07
CA MET A 35 0.17 -16.39 -7.14
C MET A 35 1.56 -16.95 -7.46
N HIS A 36 2.62 -16.13 -7.36
CA HIS A 36 3.99 -16.55 -7.57
C HIS A 36 4.53 -17.43 -6.42
N TRP A 37 4.04 -17.21 -5.19
CA TRP A 37 4.49 -17.91 -3.97
C TRP A 37 3.56 -19.02 -3.48
N HIS A 38 2.40 -19.24 -4.09
CA HIS A 38 1.36 -20.16 -3.59
C HIS A 38 1.85 -21.59 -3.33
N ALA A 39 2.78 -22.10 -4.14
CA ALA A 39 3.36 -23.45 -4.02
C ALA A 39 4.78 -23.47 -3.41
N ARG A 40 5.30 -22.31 -2.97
CA ARG A 40 6.62 -22.18 -2.33
C ARG A 40 6.49 -22.38 -0.81
N PRO A 41 7.61 -22.37 -0.05
CA PRO A 41 7.53 -22.42 1.41
C PRO A 41 6.60 -21.33 1.98
N PRO A 42 5.97 -21.60 3.14
CA PRO A 42 4.99 -20.68 3.74
C PRO A 42 5.50 -19.25 3.80
N SER A 43 4.69 -18.33 3.29
CA SER A 43 5.04 -16.91 3.20
C SER A 43 3.87 -16.04 3.63
N THR A 44 4.16 -14.93 4.28
CA THR A 44 3.15 -14.01 4.81
C THR A 44 3.35 -12.60 4.26
N LEU A 45 2.28 -12.06 3.71
CA LEU A 45 2.11 -10.66 3.40
C LEU A 45 1.33 -10.02 4.57
N VAL A 46 1.74 -8.84 5.01
CA VAL A 46 1.03 -8.06 6.04
C VAL A 46 0.69 -6.70 5.49
N LYS A 47 -0.57 -6.30 5.60
CA LYS A 47 -1.04 -4.96 5.23
C LYS A 47 -1.74 -4.29 6.39
N ALA A 48 -1.28 -3.08 6.71
CA ALA A 48 -1.87 -2.17 7.69
C ALA A 48 -2.68 -1.07 7.00
N SER A 49 -3.85 -0.74 7.55
CA SER A 49 -4.68 0.41 7.12
C SER A 49 -5.14 1.18 8.36
N PRO A 50 -5.42 2.51 8.28
CA PRO A 50 -5.76 3.31 9.46
C PRO A 50 -6.95 2.77 10.26
N THR A 51 -7.97 2.20 9.58
CA THR A 51 -9.17 1.68 10.22
C THR A 51 -9.48 0.26 9.77
N PHE A 52 -10.09 -0.55 10.68
CA PHE A 52 -10.55 -1.89 10.32
C PHE A 52 -11.73 -1.82 9.35
N LYS A 53 -12.76 -1.08 9.69
CA LYS A 53 -13.93 -0.80 8.82
C LYS A 53 -13.91 0.69 8.44
N PRO A 54 -14.01 1.01 7.14
CA PRO A 54 -14.12 0.11 5.99
C PRO A 54 -12.78 -0.26 5.33
N GLN A 55 -11.64 0.40 5.68
CA GLN A 55 -10.42 0.36 4.86
C GLN A 55 -9.78 -1.02 4.79
N THR A 56 -9.51 -1.65 5.94
CA THR A 56 -8.92 -2.99 6.01
C THR A 56 -9.78 -4.03 5.29
N LEU A 57 -11.10 -4.02 5.56
CA LEU A 57 -12.02 -4.97 4.92
C LEU A 57 -12.12 -4.76 3.40
N ASN A 58 -12.14 -3.52 2.93
CA ASN A 58 -12.17 -3.23 1.50
C ASN A 58 -10.87 -3.67 0.80
N SER A 59 -9.72 -3.49 1.43
CA SER A 59 -8.43 -3.96 0.89
C SER A 59 -8.41 -5.48 0.78
N ARG A 60 -8.82 -6.18 1.83
CA ARG A 60 -8.93 -7.63 1.84
C ARG A 60 -9.89 -8.14 0.76
N GLN A 61 -11.08 -7.51 0.63
CA GLN A 61 -12.07 -7.92 -0.36
C GLN A 61 -11.54 -7.75 -1.81
N ARG A 62 -10.85 -6.66 -2.10
CA ARG A 62 -10.24 -6.46 -3.42
C ARG A 62 -9.23 -7.56 -3.78
N LEU A 63 -8.36 -7.92 -2.86
CA LEU A 63 -7.44 -9.03 -3.08
C LEU A 63 -8.18 -10.35 -3.34
N TYR A 64 -9.16 -10.65 -2.49
CA TYR A 64 -9.98 -11.86 -2.64
C TYR A 64 -10.67 -11.92 -4.00
N ASP A 65 -11.32 -10.83 -4.43
CA ASP A 65 -12.03 -10.76 -5.71
C ASP A 65 -11.09 -10.95 -6.91
N ARG A 66 -9.84 -10.49 -6.82
CA ARG A 66 -8.84 -10.73 -7.87
C ARG A 66 -8.41 -12.18 -7.93
N LEU A 67 -8.12 -12.77 -6.79
CA LEU A 67 -7.68 -14.15 -6.69
C LEU A 67 -8.80 -15.14 -7.05
N SER A 68 -10.05 -14.83 -6.72
CA SER A 68 -11.21 -15.66 -7.05
C SER A 68 -11.49 -15.78 -8.56
N ARG A 69 -10.94 -14.85 -9.35
CA ARG A 69 -11.02 -14.87 -10.83
C ARG A 69 -9.73 -15.38 -11.48
N SER A 70 -8.77 -15.82 -10.68
CA SER A 70 -7.50 -16.34 -11.18
C SER A 70 -7.58 -17.85 -11.49
N VAL A 71 -6.60 -18.34 -12.22
CA VAL A 71 -6.44 -19.78 -12.49
C VAL A 71 -6.16 -20.61 -11.23
N LEU A 72 -5.82 -19.96 -10.12
CA LEU A 72 -5.52 -20.58 -8.82
C LEU A 72 -6.70 -20.48 -7.83
N GLN A 73 -7.91 -20.11 -8.28
CA GLN A 73 -9.08 -19.96 -7.42
C GLN A 73 -9.40 -21.22 -6.58
N PHE A 74 -9.03 -22.40 -7.06
CA PHE A 74 -9.21 -23.67 -6.34
C PHE A 74 -8.36 -23.77 -5.05
N ALA A 75 -7.28 -23.03 -4.96
CA ALA A 75 -6.39 -22.97 -3.79
C ALA A 75 -6.65 -21.75 -2.89
N LEU A 76 -7.70 -20.98 -3.19
CA LEU A 76 -8.07 -19.76 -2.46
C LEU A 76 -8.97 -20.10 -1.29
N HIS A 77 -8.62 -19.61 -0.09
CA HIS A 77 -9.41 -19.72 1.14
C HIS A 77 -9.51 -18.36 1.84
N ALA A 78 -10.65 -18.10 2.46
CA ALA A 78 -10.87 -16.97 3.36
C ALA A 78 -11.04 -17.55 4.78
N ASP A 79 -9.97 -17.53 5.58
CA ASP A 79 -9.95 -18.23 6.88
C ASP A 79 -10.57 -17.38 8.00
N ALA A 80 -10.50 -16.07 7.92
CA ALA A 80 -11.07 -15.13 8.88
C ALA A 80 -11.31 -13.77 8.18
N ASP A 81 -11.98 -12.86 8.89
CA ASP A 81 -12.30 -11.52 8.37
C ASP A 81 -11.06 -10.69 7.96
N TYR A 82 -9.88 -11.08 8.37
CA TYR A 82 -8.63 -10.38 8.10
C TYR A 82 -7.57 -11.25 7.40
N ILE A 83 -7.91 -12.48 6.95
CA ILE A 83 -6.98 -13.41 6.32
C ILE A 83 -7.49 -13.81 4.93
N VAL A 84 -6.59 -13.74 3.94
CA VAL A 84 -6.75 -14.37 2.63
C VAL A 84 -5.59 -15.34 2.43
N ARG A 85 -5.89 -16.60 2.09
CA ARG A 85 -4.87 -17.61 1.81
C ARG A 85 -4.96 -18.11 0.39
N LEU A 86 -3.81 -18.27 -0.25
CA LEU A 86 -3.66 -18.93 -1.54
C LEU A 86 -2.55 -19.98 -1.45
N GLY A 87 -2.94 -21.24 -1.37
CA GLY A 87 -2.00 -22.33 -1.11
C GLY A 87 -1.19 -22.10 0.18
N ASN A 88 0.14 -22.06 0.08
CA ASN A 88 1.05 -21.84 1.20
C ASN A 88 1.25 -20.34 1.54
N CYS A 89 0.73 -19.42 0.74
CA CYS A 89 0.88 -17.99 0.97
C CYS A 89 -0.37 -17.43 1.66
N ARG A 90 -0.18 -16.53 2.63
CA ARG A 90 -1.27 -15.83 3.31
C ARG A 90 -1.04 -14.33 3.33
N ALA A 91 -2.13 -13.57 3.22
CA ALA A 91 -2.19 -12.14 3.44
C ALA A 91 -2.98 -11.84 4.70
N LEU A 92 -2.40 -11.06 5.60
CA LEU A 92 -2.98 -10.62 6.87
C LEU A 92 -3.27 -9.12 6.78
N PHE A 93 -4.50 -8.74 7.09
CA PHE A 93 -4.98 -7.36 6.99
C PHE A 93 -5.29 -6.83 8.38
N PHE A 94 -4.59 -5.78 8.82
CA PHE A 94 -4.71 -5.23 10.16
C PHE A 94 -5.11 -3.76 10.17
N SER A 95 -5.76 -3.35 11.26
CA SER A 95 -5.98 -1.94 11.57
C SER A 95 -4.76 -1.35 12.26
N ALA A 96 -4.26 -0.22 11.75
CA ALA A 96 -3.24 0.60 12.40
C ALA A 96 -3.85 1.65 13.34
N HIS A 97 -5.13 1.52 13.69
CA HIS A 97 -5.73 2.38 14.72
C HIS A 97 -4.95 2.25 16.03
N PRO A 98 -4.65 3.36 16.74
CA PRO A 98 -3.85 3.31 17.98
C PRO A 98 -4.36 2.31 19.02
N GLY A 99 -5.66 2.14 19.16
CA GLY A 99 -6.30 1.18 20.09
C GLY A 99 -6.35 -0.27 19.60
N ALA A 100 -5.92 -0.59 18.37
CA ALA A 100 -5.94 -1.97 17.88
C ALA A 100 -4.73 -2.75 18.41
N ASN A 101 -4.96 -3.99 18.87
CA ASN A 101 -3.88 -4.90 19.26
C ASN A 101 -3.53 -5.83 18.09
N VAL A 102 -2.33 -5.72 17.54
CA VAL A 102 -1.88 -6.41 16.33
C VAL A 102 -0.52 -7.11 16.51
N VAL A 103 -0.25 -7.61 17.70
CA VAL A 103 1.04 -8.24 18.05
C VAL A 103 1.13 -9.68 17.54
N GLY A 104 2.34 -10.12 17.12
CA GLY A 104 2.68 -11.53 16.88
C GLY A 104 2.64 -11.99 15.41
N ALA A 105 2.38 -11.12 14.45
CA ALA A 105 2.54 -11.45 13.03
C ALA A 105 3.98 -11.21 12.56
N THR A 106 4.44 -12.04 11.59
CA THR A 106 5.72 -11.84 10.90
C THR A 106 5.45 -11.71 9.41
N ALA A 107 5.87 -10.60 8.82
CA ALA A 107 5.86 -10.39 7.38
C ALA A 107 7.11 -11.01 6.77
N SER A 108 6.97 -11.97 5.87
CA SER A 108 8.11 -12.62 5.21
C SER A 108 8.12 -12.43 3.69
N LEU A 109 7.03 -11.94 3.11
CA LEU A 109 6.91 -11.69 1.68
C LEU A 109 6.81 -10.21 1.37
N LEU A 110 5.89 -9.50 2.02
CA LEU A 110 5.66 -8.07 1.81
C LEU A 110 5.06 -7.46 3.09
N LEU A 111 5.47 -6.24 3.42
CA LEU A 111 4.87 -5.41 4.46
C LEU A 111 4.33 -4.14 3.82
N GLU A 112 3.06 -3.85 4.02
CA GLU A 112 2.39 -2.70 3.41
C GLU A 112 1.71 -1.81 4.44
N CYS A 113 1.77 -0.50 4.20
CA CYS A 113 1.04 0.53 4.91
C CYS A 113 0.15 1.28 3.92
N ASP A 114 -1.15 1.06 3.97
CA ASP A 114 -2.12 1.79 3.15
C ASP A 114 -2.58 3.07 3.87
N GLU A 115 -2.86 4.13 3.11
CA GLU A 115 -3.19 5.48 3.61
C GLU A 115 -2.21 5.94 4.71
N ALA A 116 -0.90 5.80 4.43
CA ALA A 116 0.17 6.07 5.39
C ALA A 116 0.21 7.51 5.91
N GLN A 117 -0.47 8.46 5.24
CA GLN A 117 -0.64 9.83 5.76
C GLN A 117 -1.56 9.88 6.99
N ASP A 118 -2.43 8.87 7.19
CA ASP A 118 -3.41 8.80 8.28
C ASP A 118 -3.01 7.79 9.37
N VAL A 119 -1.87 7.10 9.21
CA VAL A 119 -1.34 6.17 10.20
C VAL A 119 -0.44 6.91 11.19
N ASP A 120 -0.65 6.62 12.47
CA ASP A 120 0.18 7.15 13.56
C ASP A 120 1.62 6.61 13.45
N PRO A 121 2.66 7.47 13.41
CA PRO A 121 4.04 7.05 13.27
C PRO A 121 4.56 6.16 14.41
N ASP A 122 4.13 6.40 15.65
CA ASP A 122 4.56 5.63 16.80
C ASP A 122 3.91 4.24 16.79
N LYS A 123 2.63 4.16 16.39
CA LYS A 123 1.93 2.90 16.15
C LYS A 123 2.62 2.06 15.08
N TRP A 124 3.00 2.68 13.96
CA TRP A 124 3.75 1.99 12.92
C TRP A 124 5.09 1.44 13.42
N SER A 125 5.87 2.30 14.08
CA SER A 125 7.21 1.95 14.56
C SER A 125 7.21 0.87 15.64
N LYS A 126 6.19 0.88 16.51
CA LYS A 126 6.08 -0.07 17.62
C LYS A 126 5.51 -1.42 17.20
N ASP A 127 4.46 -1.44 16.38
CA ASP A 127 3.67 -2.65 16.16
C ASP A 127 3.92 -3.29 14.78
N PHE A 128 4.13 -2.50 13.71
CA PHE A 128 4.21 -3.00 12.35
C PHE A 128 5.65 -3.13 11.83
N ALA A 129 6.50 -2.14 12.00
CA ALA A 129 7.88 -2.19 11.53
C ALA A 129 8.64 -3.42 12.05
N PRO A 130 8.49 -3.85 13.32
CA PRO A 130 9.15 -5.05 13.83
C PRO A 130 8.69 -6.35 13.16
N MET A 131 7.50 -6.39 12.54
CA MET A 131 7.01 -7.60 11.85
C MET A 131 7.91 -8.03 10.69
N GLY A 132 8.69 -7.12 10.13
CA GLY A 132 9.63 -7.37 9.04
C GLY A 132 11.09 -7.52 9.47
N ALA A 133 11.42 -7.32 10.75
CA ALA A 133 12.79 -7.18 11.21
C ALA A 133 13.65 -8.45 11.00
N SER A 134 13.06 -9.64 11.17
CA SER A 134 13.79 -10.93 11.04
C SER A 134 13.84 -11.49 9.62
N THR A 135 13.14 -10.88 8.67
CA THR A 135 12.90 -11.46 7.33
C THR A 135 13.48 -10.65 6.19
N ASN A 136 14.05 -9.49 6.48
CA ASN A 136 14.50 -8.53 5.47
C ASN A 136 13.40 -8.25 4.41
N VAL A 137 12.16 -8.05 4.88
CA VAL A 137 11.00 -7.90 4.01
C VAL A 137 11.01 -6.57 3.27
N THR A 138 10.58 -6.59 2.01
CA THR A 138 10.27 -5.34 1.29
C THR A 138 9.07 -4.66 1.93
N THR A 139 9.16 -3.34 2.18
CA THR A 139 8.08 -2.52 2.73
C THR A 139 7.58 -1.52 1.71
N VAL A 140 6.26 -1.35 1.60
CA VAL A 140 5.65 -0.37 0.70
C VAL A 140 4.66 0.49 1.46
N PHE A 141 4.84 1.81 1.36
CA PHE A 141 3.90 2.80 1.88
C PHE A 141 3.06 3.36 0.73
N TYR A 142 1.76 3.25 0.85
CA TYR A 142 0.82 3.85 -0.09
C TYR A 142 0.13 5.04 0.55
N GLY A 143 -0.09 6.10 -0.20
CA GLY A 143 -0.82 7.25 0.31
C GLY A 143 -1.03 8.36 -0.70
N THR A 144 -1.59 9.45 -0.20
CA THR A 144 -1.76 10.72 -0.91
C THR A 144 -1.09 11.82 -0.08
N MET A 145 -0.53 12.83 -0.73
CA MET A 145 0.11 13.93 0.01
C MET A 145 -0.91 14.67 0.87
N TRP A 146 -0.49 15.05 2.08
CA TRP A 146 -1.33 15.79 3.01
C TRP A 146 -0.54 16.92 3.67
N THR A 147 0.09 16.67 4.82
CA THR A 147 0.93 17.65 5.52
C THR A 147 2.34 17.08 5.74
N GLY A 148 3.32 17.94 6.03
CA GLY A 148 4.71 17.53 6.26
C GLY A 148 4.98 16.74 7.55
N ARG A 149 3.96 16.51 8.39
CA ARG A 149 4.10 15.85 9.70
C ARG A 149 3.63 14.39 9.74
N THR A 150 3.08 13.89 8.64
CA THR A 150 2.54 12.52 8.56
C THR A 150 3.63 11.46 8.50
N LEU A 151 3.29 10.20 8.79
CA LEU A 151 4.18 9.04 8.58
C LEU A 151 4.69 9.02 7.13
N LEU A 152 3.78 9.16 6.15
CA LEU A 152 4.14 9.16 4.74
C LEU A 152 5.18 10.23 4.40
N SER A 153 5.02 11.46 4.90
CA SER A 153 5.95 12.55 4.64
C SER A 153 7.34 12.33 5.27
N ARG A 154 7.40 11.65 6.43
CA ARG A 154 8.67 11.26 7.06
C ARG A 154 9.37 10.20 6.22
N VAL A 155 8.64 9.18 5.80
CA VAL A 155 9.16 8.10 4.95
C VAL A 155 9.66 8.63 3.61
N ILE A 156 8.91 9.50 2.94
CA ILE A 156 9.34 10.09 1.66
C ILE A 156 10.67 10.84 1.81
N ARG A 157 10.85 11.64 2.86
CA ARG A 157 12.12 12.36 3.09
C ARG A 157 13.28 11.38 3.24
N GLN A 158 13.14 10.38 4.11
CA GLN A 158 14.17 9.35 4.29
C GLN A 158 14.49 8.64 2.98
N LEU A 159 13.48 8.24 2.21
CA LEU A 159 13.67 7.52 0.95
C LEU A 159 14.34 8.39 -0.12
N ARG A 160 14.09 9.71 -0.14
CA ARG A 160 14.78 10.64 -1.03
C ARG A 160 16.27 10.77 -0.69
N ASP A 161 16.62 10.78 0.60
CA ASP A 161 18.02 10.76 1.02
C ASP A 161 18.71 9.46 0.60
N GLU A 162 18.03 8.30 0.72
CA GLU A 162 18.54 7.02 0.24
C GLU A 162 18.67 6.97 -1.28
N GLU A 163 17.70 7.51 -2.05
CA GLU A 163 17.77 7.64 -3.51
C GLU A 163 18.99 8.48 -3.93
N ALA A 164 19.26 9.57 -3.23
CA ALA A 164 20.42 10.43 -3.50
C ALA A 164 21.75 9.71 -3.23
N ALA A 165 21.79 8.81 -2.26
CA ALA A 165 22.98 8.07 -1.86
C ALA A 165 23.33 6.91 -2.81
N ASP A 166 22.33 6.17 -3.33
CA ASP A 166 22.56 4.93 -4.10
C ASP A 166 21.97 4.94 -5.52
N GLY A 167 21.26 6.01 -5.92
CA GLY A 167 20.64 6.14 -7.24
C GLY A 167 19.44 5.23 -7.50
N VAL A 168 18.96 4.51 -6.48
CA VAL A 168 17.82 3.58 -6.63
C VAL A 168 16.51 4.31 -6.36
N GLN A 169 15.65 4.40 -7.36
CA GLN A 169 14.32 5.01 -7.19
C GLN A 169 13.47 4.24 -6.17
N ARG A 170 12.96 4.94 -5.16
CA ARG A 170 12.10 4.41 -4.10
C ARG A 170 10.79 5.18 -3.94
N VAL A 171 10.74 6.43 -4.38
CA VAL A 171 9.54 7.28 -4.31
C VAL A 171 8.92 7.40 -5.68
N PHE A 172 7.70 6.90 -5.82
CA PHE A 172 6.92 6.93 -7.05
C PHE A 172 5.74 7.88 -6.86
N LEU A 173 5.68 8.92 -7.69
CA LEU A 173 4.62 9.91 -7.68
C LEU A 173 3.76 9.74 -8.93
N ALA A 174 2.45 9.63 -8.73
CA ALA A 174 1.47 9.64 -9.82
C ALA A 174 0.44 10.75 -9.56
N PRO A 175 0.75 12.00 -9.94
CA PRO A 175 -0.21 13.10 -9.90
C PRO A 175 -1.36 12.85 -10.88
N TRP A 176 -2.42 13.65 -10.76
CA TRP A 176 -3.68 13.38 -11.45
C TRP A 176 -3.57 13.33 -12.97
N ASP A 177 -2.71 14.12 -13.57
CA ASP A 177 -2.52 14.21 -15.02
C ASP A 177 -1.95 12.91 -15.60
N VAL A 178 -1.05 12.23 -14.88
CA VAL A 178 -0.53 10.90 -15.25
C VAL A 178 -1.67 9.89 -15.35
N VAL A 179 -2.56 9.87 -14.37
CA VAL A 179 -3.72 8.96 -14.35
C VAL A 179 -4.76 9.36 -15.38
N ALA A 180 -5.03 10.65 -15.52
CA ALA A 180 -5.97 11.21 -16.47
C ALA A 180 -5.56 10.97 -17.94
N ALA A 181 -4.28 10.76 -18.22
CA ALA A 181 -3.82 10.38 -19.54
C ALA A 181 -4.42 9.03 -20.02
N CYS A 182 -4.67 8.11 -19.07
CA CYS A 182 -5.20 6.77 -19.37
C CYS A 182 -6.69 6.61 -19.07
N LEU A 183 -7.29 7.51 -18.25
CA LEU A 183 -8.66 7.41 -17.75
C LEU A 183 -9.46 8.69 -18.01
N PRO A 184 -10.20 8.79 -19.15
CA PRO A 184 -10.96 10.00 -19.51
C PRO A 184 -12.01 10.41 -18.48
N ASP A 185 -12.67 9.46 -17.81
CA ASP A 185 -13.66 9.73 -16.79
C ASP A 185 -13.03 10.36 -15.53
N TYR A 186 -11.86 9.88 -15.15
CA TYR A 186 -11.08 10.46 -14.06
C TYR A 186 -10.63 11.89 -14.40
N ARG A 187 -10.20 12.13 -15.65
CA ARG A 187 -9.87 13.48 -16.14
C ARG A 187 -11.06 14.43 -15.93
N ARG A 188 -12.25 14.08 -16.43
CA ARG A 188 -13.46 14.90 -16.28
C ARG A 188 -13.81 15.17 -14.82
N TYR A 189 -13.64 14.18 -13.97
CA TYR A 189 -13.85 14.35 -12.52
C TYR A 189 -12.87 15.37 -11.91
N VAL A 190 -11.57 15.23 -12.18
CA VAL A 190 -10.56 16.13 -11.59
C VAL A 190 -10.65 17.54 -12.15
N GLU A 191 -10.98 17.71 -13.42
CA GLU A 191 -11.23 19.03 -14.02
C GLU A 191 -12.41 19.76 -13.36
N LYS A 192 -13.49 19.04 -13.01
CA LYS A 192 -14.59 19.60 -12.22
C LYS A 192 -14.13 20.01 -10.82
N GLU A 193 -13.35 19.20 -10.15
CA GLU A 193 -12.77 19.53 -8.83
C GLU A 193 -11.84 20.75 -8.91
N ARG A 194 -11.02 20.84 -9.96
CA ARG A 194 -10.15 21.99 -10.24
C ARG A 194 -10.96 23.29 -10.45
N ALA A 195 -12.03 23.19 -11.22
CA ALA A 195 -12.93 24.34 -11.44
C ALA A 195 -13.65 24.77 -10.15
N ARG A 196 -14.04 23.80 -9.32
CA ARG A 196 -14.73 24.05 -8.05
C ARG A 196 -13.84 24.66 -6.97
N LEU A 197 -12.63 24.13 -6.81
CA LEU A 197 -11.70 24.50 -5.74
C LEU A 197 -10.76 25.64 -6.16
N GLY A 198 -10.34 25.67 -7.40
CA GLY A 198 -9.23 26.48 -7.89
C GLY A 198 -7.90 25.69 -7.87
N ALA A 199 -7.05 25.95 -8.85
CA ALA A 199 -5.77 25.24 -9.01
C ALA A 199 -4.80 25.46 -7.82
N GLU A 200 -4.85 26.63 -7.20
CA GLU A 200 -3.98 27.01 -6.07
C GLU A 200 -4.54 26.62 -4.71
N HIS A 201 -5.74 26.04 -4.67
CA HIS A 201 -6.34 25.64 -3.40
C HIS A 201 -5.52 24.55 -2.72
N PRO A 202 -5.20 24.65 -1.41
CA PRO A 202 -4.33 23.68 -0.71
C PRO A 202 -4.74 22.22 -0.89
N VAL A 203 -6.05 21.93 -0.84
CA VAL A 203 -6.59 20.58 -1.06
C VAL A 203 -6.32 20.09 -2.48
N PHE A 204 -6.44 20.96 -3.51
CA PHE A 204 -6.15 20.56 -4.88
C PHE A 204 -4.65 20.29 -5.06
N ARG A 205 -3.81 21.17 -4.52
CA ARG A 205 -2.35 21.00 -4.59
C ARG A 205 -1.88 19.72 -3.90
N THR A 206 -2.36 19.44 -2.70
CA THR A 206 -1.93 18.23 -1.96
C THR A 206 -2.51 16.94 -2.54
N GLN A 207 -3.83 16.92 -2.81
CA GLN A 207 -4.50 15.66 -3.17
C GLN A 207 -4.43 15.30 -4.66
N TYR A 208 -4.20 16.27 -5.53
CA TYR A 208 -4.17 16.02 -6.98
C TYR A 208 -2.81 16.32 -7.60
N LEU A 209 -2.16 17.43 -7.23
CA LEU A 209 -0.82 17.76 -7.73
C LEU A 209 0.30 17.10 -6.92
N LEU A 210 0.02 16.58 -5.74
CA LEU A 210 0.96 15.94 -4.82
C LEU A 210 2.11 16.88 -4.38
N GLN A 211 1.76 18.15 -4.09
CA GLN A 211 2.68 19.24 -3.70
C GLN A 211 2.53 19.62 -2.24
#